data_edf5ec8d1e53a41707f95c753925a3c9
#
_entry.id   edf5ec8d1e53a41707f95c753925a3c9
#
_cell.length_a   1.000
_cell.length_b   1.000
_cell.length_c   1.000
_cell.angle_alpha   90.00
_cell.angle_beta   90.00
_cell.angle_gamma   90.00
#
_symmetry.space_group_name_H-M   'P 1'
#
loop_
_entity.id
_entity.type
_entity.pdbx_description
1 polymer ?
#
loop_
_entity_poly.entity_id
_entity_poly.type
_entity_poly.pdbx_seq_one_letter_code
_entity_poly.pdbx_strand_id
1 'polypeptide(L)'
;MKRMLINATQAEELRVAIVDGQTLYDIDIEQPSKEQKKSNIYKGRITRLEPSLEAAFVEYGGERHGFLPLKEISRDYFQAGVDHTKAGIKELLREGQEVVVQVDKEERGNKGAALTTFISLAGRYMVLMPNSPSAGGVSRRIEGEDRAALKDALDKLDIPDDMGVIIRTAGVGRDAEELQWDLDYLLQVWKSIAESALTKPAPFLIYQESRLIVRALRDYLRADVGEILVDTQEMYDTAQDFMQQVMPQTLRKLKHYKDDIPLFNRFQ
;
A
#
# COMPACT_ATOMS: atom_id res chain seq x y z
N MET A 1 23.45 -13.98 -11.10
CA MET A 1 22.91 -12.80 -10.40
C MET A 1 21.50 -12.54 -10.88
N LYS A 2 20.56 -12.46 -9.96
CA LYS A 2 19.17 -12.12 -10.30
C LYS A 2 19.04 -10.63 -10.57
N ARG A 3 18.25 -10.31 -11.58
CA ARG A 3 17.93 -8.94 -12.00
C ARG A 3 16.44 -8.74 -12.08
N MET A 4 15.99 -7.56 -11.71
CA MET A 4 14.63 -7.09 -11.98
C MET A 4 14.67 -6.19 -13.20
N LEU A 5 13.90 -6.54 -14.23
CA LEU A 5 13.85 -5.80 -15.49
C LEU A 5 12.49 -5.08 -15.57
N ILE A 6 12.53 -3.77 -15.69
CA ILE A 6 11.31 -2.94 -15.80
C ILE A 6 11.30 -2.31 -17.18
N ASN A 7 10.41 -2.82 -18.05
CA ASN A 7 10.23 -2.37 -19.42
C ASN A 7 9.00 -1.48 -19.52
N ALA A 8 9.21 -0.21 -19.80
CA ALA A 8 8.16 0.81 -19.88
C ALA A 8 8.20 1.60 -21.20
N THR A 9 8.88 1.08 -22.24
CA THR A 9 9.03 1.79 -23.52
C THR A 9 7.73 1.88 -24.31
N GLN A 10 6.77 0.99 -24.05
CA GLN A 10 5.45 1.05 -24.69
C GLN A 10 4.46 1.72 -23.75
N ALA A 11 3.78 2.76 -24.23
CA ALA A 11 2.82 3.51 -23.42
C ALA A 11 1.62 2.66 -22.98
N GLU A 12 1.33 1.57 -23.70
CA GLU A 12 0.18 0.70 -23.43
C GLU A 12 0.47 -0.32 -22.34
N GLU A 13 1.75 -0.62 -22.06
CA GLU A 13 2.13 -1.69 -21.13
C GLU A 13 3.34 -1.35 -20.29
N LEU A 14 3.26 -1.65 -19.01
CA LEU A 14 4.40 -1.77 -18.13
C LEU A 14 4.65 -3.24 -17.86
N ARG A 15 5.87 -3.73 -18.12
CA ARG A 15 6.24 -5.12 -17.89
C ARG A 15 7.39 -5.19 -16.88
N VAL A 16 7.23 -6.08 -15.91
CA VAL A 16 8.27 -6.36 -14.90
C VAL A 16 8.63 -7.83 -14.96
N ALA A 17 9.90 -8.14 -15.09
CA ALA A 17 10.40 -9.52 -15.11
C ALA A 17 11.53 -9.70 -14.10
N ILE A 18 11.58 -10.89 -13.49
CA ILE A 18 12.71 -11.33 -12.66
C ILE A 18 13.45 -12.41 -13.43
N VAL A 19 14.74 -12.17 -13.67
CA VAL A 19 15.60 -13.09 -14.43
C VAL A 19 16.85 -13.42 -13.65
N ASP A 20 17.41 -14.62 -13.89
CA ASP A 20 18.74 -15.00 -13.46
C ASP A 20 19.51 -15.47 -14.71
N GLY A 21 20.45 -14.65 -15.19
CA GLY A 21 21.04 -14.84 -16.49
C GLY A 21 19.96 -14.75 -17.58
N GLN A 22 19.70 -15.85 -18.26
CA GLN A 22 18.65 -15.94 -19.30
C GLN A 22 17.41 -16.72 -18.83
N THR A 23 17.36 -17.09 -17.56
CA THR A 23 16.23 -17.84 -16.99
C THR A 23 15.19 -16.88 -16.42
N LEU A 24 13.97 -16.95 -16.94
CA LEU A 24 12.85 -16.15 -16.44
C LEU A 24 12.23 -16.83 -15.21
N TYR A 25 12.19 -16.11 -14.07
CA TYR A 25 11.56 -16.58 -12.84
C TYR A 25 10.14 -16.07 -12.68
N ASP A 26 9.89 -14.83 -13.09
CA ASP A 26 8.56 -14.23 -12.96
C ASP A 26 8.36 -13.10 -13.95
N ILE A 27 7.13 -12.86 -14.35
CA ILE A 27 6.75 -11.72 -15.20
C ILE A 27 5.36 -11.24 -14.83
N ASP A 28 5.18 -9.92 -14.79
CA ASP A 28 3.90 -9.28 -14.58
C ASP A 28 3.73 -8.12 -15.55
N ILE A 29 2.48 -7.85 -15.95
CA ILE A 29 2.14 -6.86 -16.96
C ILE A 29 1.00 -6.00 -16.44
N GLU A 30 1.17 -4.66 -16.53
CA GLU A 30 0.12 -3.68 -16.22
C GLU A 30 -0.22 -2.85 -17.45
N GLN A 31 -1.51 -2.63 -17.66
CA GLN A 31 -2.01 -1.74 -18.71
C GLN A 31 -2.48 -0.45 -18.04
N PRO A 32 -1.83 0.71 -18.27
CA PRO A 32 -2.21 1.97 -17.63
C PRO A 32 -3.66 2.39 -17.88
N SER A 33 -4.24 2.02 -19.03
CA SER A 33 -5.65 2.28 -19.35
C SER A 33 -6.63 1.55 -18.43
N LYS A 34 -6.17 0.54 -17.71
CA LYS A 34 -6.95 -0.24 -16.74
C LYS A 34 -6.48 0.03 -15.31
N GLU A 35 -6.03 1.23 -15.04
CA GLU A 35 -5.54 1.63 -13.73
C GLU A 35 -6.58 1.32 -12.65
N GLN A 36 -6.14 0.60 -11.61
CA GLN A 36 -6.94 0.26 -10.45
C GLN A 36 -6.66 1.23 -9.32
N LYS A 37 -7.71 1.59 -8.59
CA LYS A 37 -7.61 2.48 -7.43
C LYS A 37 -7.65 1.74 -6.09
N LYS A 38 -7.99 0.45 -6.11
CA LYS A 38 -8.09 -0.35 -4.89
C LYS A 38 -6.80 -0.26 -4.07
N SER A 39 -6.96 -0.07 -2.77
CA SER A 39 -5.88 0.10 -1.79
C SER A 39 -5.08 1.40 -1.90
N ASN A 40 -5.34 2.24 -2.88
CA ASN A 40 -4.74 3.58 -2.92
C ASN A 40 -5.21 4.41 -1.73
N ILE A 41 -4.34 5.28 -1.25
CA ILE A 41 -4.59 6.14 -0.10
C ILE A 41 -4.63 7.60 -0.54
N TYR A 42 -5.69 8.28 -0.15
CA TYR A 42 -5.96 9.67 -0.51
C TYR A 42 -6.20 10.52 0.74
N LYS A 43 -5.89 11.79 0.64
CA LYS A 43 -6.46 12.78 1.55
C LYS A 43 -7.76 13.26 0.92
N GLY A 44 -8.86 13.04 1.62
CA GLY A 44 -10.20 13.40 1.16
C GLY A 44 -10.84 14.45 2.05
N ARG A 45 -11.93 15.01 1.57
CA ARG A 45 -12.73 16.02 2.29
C ARG A 45 -14.17 15.56 2.34
N ILE A 46 -14.76 15.55 3.52
CA ILE A 46 -16.18 15.23 3.71
C ILE A 46 -17.01 16.35 3.06
N THR A 47 -17.83 15.98 2.08
CA THR A 47 -18.69 16.93 1.36
C THR A 47 -20.13 16.90 1.86
N ARG A 48 -20.58 15.75 2.36
CA ARG A 48 -21.94 15.58 2.85
C ARG A 48 -22.00 14.48 3.91
N LEU A 49 -22.80 14.73 4.94
CA LEU A 49 -23.15 13.73 5.95
C LEU A 49 -24.57 13.26 5.69
N GLU A 50 -24.78 11.96 5.66
CA GLU A 50 -26.08 11.36 5.37
C GLU A 50 -26.52 10.48 6.55
N PRO A 51 -27.34 11.02 7.48
CA PRO A 51 -27.74 10.28 8.68
C PRO A 51 -28.55 9.02 8.38
N SER A 52 -29.38 9.04 7.34
CA SER A 52 -30.19 7.88 6.96
C SER A 52 -29.36 6.66 6.54
N LEU A 53 -28.14 6.89 6.08
CA LEU A 53 -27.20 5.85 5.67
C LEU A 53 -26.08 5.62 6.70
N GLU A 54 -26.04 6.45 7.75
CA GLU A 54 -24.93 6.50 8.71
C GLU A 54 -23.58 6.54 7.98
N ALA A 55 -23.44 7.48 7.03
CA ALA A 55 -22.28 7.56 6.16
C ALA A 55 -21.96 9.00 5.78
N ALA A 56 -20.70 9.20 5.40
CA ALA A 56 -20.22 10.42 4.81
C ALA A 56 -19.91 10.20 3.32
N PHE A 57 -20.09 11.24 2.52
CA PHE A 57 -19.56 11.29 1.17
C PHE A 57 -18.28 12.11 1.16
N VAL A 58 -17.28 11.62 0.47
CA VAL A 58 -15.92 12.16 0.51
C VAL A 58 -15.43 12.45 -0.90
N GLU A 59 -14.98 13.69 -1.12
CA GLU A 59 -14.23 14.04 -2.32
C GLU A 59 -12.77 13.64 -2.10
N TYR A 60 -12.27 12.69 -2.89
CA TYR A 60 -10.91 12.20 -2.79
C TYR A 60 -10.11 12.35 -4.08
N GLY A 61 -10.73 12.89 -5.15
CA GLY A 61 -10.11 13.06 -6.46
C GLY A 61 -10.64 12.11 -7.53
N GLY A 62 -11.57 11.21 -7.20
CA GLY A 62 -12.25 10.37 -8.17
C GLY A 62 -13.37 11.11 -8.92
N GLU A 63 -13.88 10.52 -9.99
CA GLU A 63 -14.99 11.09 -10.77
C GLU A 63 -16.26 11.25 -9.94
N ARG A 64 -16.48 10.32 -9.00
CA ARG A 64 -17.60 10.35 -8.04
C ARG A 64 -17.05 10.44 -6.63
N HIS A 65 -17.82 11.08 -5.75
CA HIS A 65 -17.48 11.08 -4.33
C HIS A 65 -17.51 9.67 -3.79
N GLY A 66 -16.58 9.35 -2.89
CA GLY A 66 -16.53 8.07 -2.23
C GLY A 66 -17.53 7.96 -1.09
N PHE A 67 -17.89 6.73 -0.77
CA PHE A 67 -18.80 6.39 0.32
C PHE A 67 -18.01 5.91 1.53
N LEU A 68 -18.17 6.60 2.66
CA LEU A 68 -17.44 6.32 3.90
C LEU A 68 -18.44 6.05 5.02
N PRO A 69 -18.75 4.77 5.32
CA PRO A 69 -19.64 4.42 6.41
C PRO A 69 -19.08 4.82 7.77
N LEU A 70 -19.94 5.18 8.71
CA LEU A 70 -19.54 5.56 10.06
C LEU A 70 -18.69 4.49 10.75
N LYS A 71 -19.00 3.22 10.55
CA LYS A 71 -18.23 2.08 11.10
C LYS A 71 -16.81 2.00 10.57
N GLU A 72 -16.52 2.64 9.44
CA GLU A 72 -15.21 2.67 8.82
C GLU A 72 -14.42 3.95 9.15
N ILE A 73 -14.91 4.74 10.09
CA ILE A 73 -14.28 6.00 10.50
C ILE A 73 -13.67 5.83 11.89
N SER A 74 -12.37 6.10 12.01
CA SER A 74 -11.67 6.08 13.29
C SER A 74 -12.24 7.14 14.23
N ARG A 75 -12.34 6.80 15.51
CA ARG A 75 -12.77 7.72 16.56
C ARG A 75 -11.88 8.96 16.68
N ASP A 76 -10.67 8.88 16.19
CA ASP A 76 -9.72 10.01 16.17
C ASP A 76 -10.25 11.19 15.34
N TYR A 77 -11.15 10.95 14.40
CA TYR A 77 -11.80 11.98 13.60
C TYR A 77 -13.07 12.58 14.25
N PHE A 78 -13.56 11.98 15.32
CA PHE A 78 -14.80 12.44 15.97
C PHE A 78 -14.58 13.71 16.77
N GLN A 79 -15.63 14.54 16.81
CA GLN A 79 -15.60 15.79 17.57
C GLN A 79 -15.34 15.54 19.05
N ALA A 80 -14.51 16.38 19.66
CA ALA A 80 -14.17 16.27 21.08
C ALA A 80 -15.41 16.56 21.96
N GLY A 81 -15.50 15.85 23.09
CA GLY A 81 -16.55 16.03 24.07
C GLY A 81 -17.92 15.44 23.73
N VAL A 82 -17.99 14.68 22.63
CA VAL A 82 -19.24 14.01 22.20
C VAL A 82 -19.20 12.54 22.64
N ASP A 83 -20.32 12.06 23.21
CA ASP A 83 -20.47 10.64 23.55
C ASP A 83 -20.74 9.83 22.28
N HIS A 84 -19.72 9.08 21.80
CA HIS A 84 -19.83 8.32 20.55
C HIS A 84 -20.85 7.19 20.61
N THR A 85 -21.26 6.76 21.79
CA THR A 85 -22.24 5.66 21.92
C THR A 85 -23.66 6.11 21.66
N LYS A 86 -23.92 7.42 21.77
CA LYS A 86 -25.28 8.01 21.68
C LYS A 86 -25.42 9.03 20.55
N ALA A 87 -24.29 9.56 20.04
CA ALA A 87 -24.30 10.62 19.04
C ALA A 87 -24.53 10.08 17.62
N GLY A 88 -25.26 10.84 16.80
CA GLY A 88 -25.39 10.59 15.36
C GLY A 88 -24.21 11.14 14.58
N ILE A 89 -24.13 10.78 13.30
CA ILE A 89 -23.01 11.17 12.44
C ILE A 89 -22.83 12.70 12.34
N LYS A 90 -23.92 13.48 12.38
CA LYS A 90 -23.87 14.94 12.31
C LYS A 90 -23.25 15.59 13.55
N GLU A 91 -23.27 14.90 14.67
CA GLU A 91 -22.65 15.36 15.92
C GLU A 91 -21.18 14.98 15.97
N LEU A 92 -20.81 13.86 15.35
CA LEU A 92 -19.46 13.29 15.38
C LEU A 92 -18.51 13.91 14.36
N LEU A 93 -19.03 14.30 13.19
CA LEU A 93 -18.24 14.75 12.05
C LEU A 93 -18.79 16.06 11.51
N ARG A 94 -17.96 16.75 10.70
CA ARG A 94 -18.35 18.00 10.02
C ARG A 94 -18.12 17.93 8.52
N GLU A 95 -19.00 18.58 7.77
CA GLU A 95 -18.77 18.85 6.35
C GLU A 95 -17.53 19.74 6.21
N GLY A 96 -16.69 19.47 5.23
CA GLY A 96 -15.42 20.14 5.04
C GLY A 96 -14.24 19.53 5.79
N GLN A 97 -14.49 18.60 6.71
CA GLN A 97 -13.45 17.92 7.47
C GLN A 97 -12.57 17.07 6.55
N GLU A 98 -11.24 17.16 6.74
CA GLU A 98 -10.30 16.33 5.99
C GLU A 98 -10.08 14.99 6.69
N VAL A 99 -9.97 13.93 5.88
CA VAL A 99 -9.77 12.56 6.35
C VAL A 99 -8.78 11.85 5.43
N VAL A 100 -7.93 11.00 5.99
CA VAL A 100 -7.09 10.10 5.20
C VAL A 100 -7.87 8.81 4.97
N VAL A 101 -8.10 8.47 3.71
CA VAL A 101 -8.94 7.35 3.33
C VAL A 101 -8.21 6.41 2.37
N GLN A 102 -8.57 5.14 2.47
CA GLN A 102 -8.09 4.09 1.56
C GLN A 102 -9.29 3.53 0.79
N VAL A 103 -9.07 3.26 -0.50
CA VAL A 103 -10.11 2.64 -1.33
C VAL A 103 -10.20 1.16 -1.00
N ASP A 104 -11.33 0.75 -0.45
CA ASP A 104 -11.64 -0.65 -0.14
C ASP A 104 -12.24 -1.37 -1.34
N LYS A 105 -13.16 -0.69 -2.04
CA LYS A 105 -13.78 -1.20 -3.28
C LYS A 105 -13.85 -0.08 -4.30
N GLU A 106 -13.52 -0.39 -5.54
CA GLU A 106 -13.57 0.56 -6.64
C GLU A 106 -14.99 0.96 -7.00
N GLU A 107 -15.11 2.07 -7.72
CA GLU A 107 -16.38 2.51 -8.29
C GLU A 107 -17.00 1.40 -9.14
N ARG A 108 -18.30 1.19 -8.98
CA ARG A 108 -19.06 0.15 -9.70
C ARG A 108 -20.40 0.70 -10.17
N GLY A 109 -20.64 0.67 -11.46
CA GLY A 109 -21.90 1.20 -12.02
C GLY A 109 -22.13 2.64 -11.59
N ASN A 110 -23.22 2.88 -10.86
CA ASN A 110 -23.59 4.21 -10.36
C ASN A 110 -23.02 4.52 -8.97
N LYS A 111 -22.33 3.55 -8.33
CA LYS A 111 -21.82 3.71 -6.97
C LYS A 111 -20.38 4.23 -6.99
N GLY A 112 -20.10 5.21 -6.12
CA GLY A 112 -18.74 5.66 -5.85
C GLY A 112 -17.91 4.60 -5.13
N ALA A 113 -16.62 4.83 -5.02
CA ALA A 113 -15.71 3.92 -4.31
C ALA A 113 -16.12 3.79 -2.84
N ALA A 114 -15.97 2.57 -2.29
CA ALA A 114 -16.09 2.35 -0.86
C ALA A 114 -14.76 2.69 -0.19
N LEU A 115 -14.81 3.54 0.83
CA LEU A 115 -13.63 4.06 1.52
C LEU A 115 -13.61 3.58 2.98
N THR A 116 -12.40 3.59 3.56
CA THR A 116 -12.18 3.36 4.98
C THR A 116 -11.08 4.27 5.50
N THR A 117 -11.15 4.67 6.77
CA THR A 117 -10.05 5.35 7.45
C THR A 117 -9.13 4.37 8.18
N PHE A 118 -9.53 3.10 8.28
CA PHE A 118 -8.70 2.05 8.87
C PHE A 118 -7.73 1.54 7.82
N ILE A 119 -6.60 2.22 7.73
CA ILE A 119 -5.58 1.95 6.73
C ILE A 119 -4.94 0.58 6.94
N SER A 120 -4.73 -0.15 5.85
CA SER A 120 -3.98 -1.39 5.84
C SER A 120 -2.90 -1.34 4.77
N LEU A 121 -1.68 -1.71 5.14
CA LEU A 121 -0.52 -1.71 4.25
C LEU A 121 0.00 -3.13 4.11
N ALA A 122 -0.05 -3.67 2.90
CA ALA A 122 0.41 -5.03 2.63
C ALA A 122 1.91 -5.05 2.37
N GLY A 123 2.64 -5.80 3.20
CA GLY A 123 4.01 -6.21 2.96
C GLY A 123 4.06 -7.55 2.26
N ARG A 124 5.25 -8.13 2.20
CA ARG A 124 5.46 -9.47 1.65
C ARG A 124 4.83 -10.54 2.54
N TYR A 125 5.05 -10.45 3.84
CA TYR A 125 4.69 -11.46 4.82
C TYR A 125 3.60 -11.05 5.78
N MET A 126 3.27 -9.78 5.86
CA MET A 126 2.32 -9.25 6.82
C MET A 126 1.52 -8.07 6.28
N VAL A 127 0.48 -7.70 7.03
CA VAL A 127 -0.30 -6.48 6.81
C VAL A 127 -0.16 -5.63 8.08
N LEU A 128 0.23 -4.37 7.90
CA LEU A 128 0.31 -3.38 8.98
C LEU A 128 -0.97 -2.55 8.99
N MET A 129 -1.58 -2.41 10.15
CA MET A 129 -2.75 -1.55 10.38
C MET A 129 -2.36 -0.44 11.36
N PRO A 130 -1.95 0.74 10.86
CA PRO A 130 -1.34 1.77 11.69
C PRO A 130 -2.26 2.35 12.76
N ASN A 131 -3.56 2.33 12.54
CA ASN A 131 -4.56 2.91 13.46
C ASN A 131 -5.56 1.89 13.99
N SER A 132 -5.18 0.62 14.06
CA SER A 132 -6.00 -0.46 14.59
C SER A 132 -5.20 -1.35 15.54
N PRO A 133 -4.86 -0.88 16.76
CA PRO A 133 -3.98 -1.62 17.67
C PRO A 133 -4.59 -2.94 18.17
N SER A 134 -5.92 -3.07 18.15
CA SER A 134 -6.60 -4.30 18.52
C SER A 134 -6.56 -5.38 17.44
N ALA A 135 -6.24 -4.99 16.19
CA ALA A 135 -6.05 -5.94 15.12
C ALA A 135 -4.66 -6.59 15.26
N GLY A 136 -4.58 -7.89 15.09
CA GLY A 136 -3.28 -8.54 15.19
C GLY A 136 -3.40 -10.05 15.19
N GLY A 137 -2.23 -10.70 15.06
CA GLY A 137 -2.12 -12.14 15.13
C GLY A 137 -1.61 -12.78 13.85
N VAL A 138 -2.08 -13.98 13.61
CA VAL A 138 -1.67 -14.81 12.47
C VAL A 138 -2.92 -15.13 11.65
N SER A 139 -2.77 -15.14 10.33
CA SER A 139 -3.88 -15.49 9.40
C SER A 139 -4.60 -16.76 9.86
N ARG A 140 -5.92 -16.77 9.79
CA ARG A 140 -6.75 -17.94 10.14
C ARG A 140 -6.49 -19.16 9.28
N ARG A 141 -5.87 -18.97 8.11
CA ARG A 141 -5.50 -20.05 7.20
C ARG A 141 -4.26 -20.83 7.63
N ILE A 142 -3.53 -20.30 8.61
CA ILE A 142 -2.30 -20.93 9.13
C ILE A 142 -2.66 -21.72 10.37
N GLU A 143 -2.28 -23.01 10.40
CA GLU A 143 -2.66 -23.93 11.47
C GLU A 143 -1.45 -24.67 12.04
N GLY A 144 -1.65 -25.33 13.20
CA GLY A 144 -0.70 -26.26 13.78
C GLY A 144 0.60 -25.63 14.22
N GLU A 145 1.70 -26.33 13.93
CA GLU A 145 3.06 -25.91 14.30
C GLU A 145 3.47 -24.61 13.63
N ASP A 146 3.04 -24.40 12.39
CA ASP A 146 3.31 -23.15 11.65
C ASP A 146 2.71 -21.95 12.39
N ARG A 147 1.50 -22.10 12.89
CA ARG A 147 0.83 -21.05 13.65
C ARG A 147 1.56 -20.74 14.96
N ALA A 148 1.96 -21.77 15.69
CA ALA A 148 2.70 -21.62 16.93
C ALA A 148 4.05 -20.92 16.73
N ALA A 149 4.79 -21.34 15.70
CA ALA A 149 6.09 -20.76 15.35
C ALA A 149 5.96 -19.27 14.97
N LEU A 150 4.91 -18.90 14.19
CA LEU A 150 4.67 -17.52 13.81
C LEU A 150 4.22 -16.65 14.97
N LYS A 151 3.45 -17.18 15.90
CA LYS A 151 3.09 -16.45 17.14
C LYS A 151 4.33 -16.15 17.98
N ASP A 152 5.25 -17.10 18.11
CA ASP A 152 6.51 -16.90 18.81
C ASP A 152 7.37 -15.84 18.12
N ALA A 153 7.44 -15.89 16.78
CA ALA A 153 8.17 -14.89 15.99
C ALA A 153 7.54 -13.51 16.14
N LEU A 154 6.20 -13.43 16.13
CA LEU A 154 5.46 -12.17 16.29
C LEU A 154 5.77 -11.49 17.62
N ASP A 155 5.91 -12.25 18.70
CA ASP A 155 6.24 -11.74 20.02
C ASP A 155 7.65 -11.11 20.09
N LYS A 156 8.52 -11.47 19.15
CA LYS A 156 9.88 -10.93 19.04
C LYS A 156 9.96 -9.68 18.17
N LEU A 157 8.87 -9.33 17.48
CA LEU A 157 8.85 -8.14 16.60
C LEU A 157 8.66 -6.87 17.43
N ASP A 158 9.29 -5.81 16.94
CA ASP A 158 9.20 -4.48 17.55
C ASP A 158 8.04 -3.70 16.93
N ILE A 159 6.82 -4.02 17.37
CA ILE A 159 5.57 -3.43 16.86
C ILE A 159 5.19 -2.24 17.73
N PRO A 160 4.98 -1.04 17.16
CA PRO A 160 4.47 0.09 17.94
C PRO A 160 3.12 -0.21 18.61
N ASP A 161 2.92 0.28 19.82
CA ASP A 161 1.74 -0.03 20.66
C ASP A 161 0.41 0.42 20.04
N ASP A 162 0.44 1.44 19.19
CA ASP A 162 -0.74 2.00 18.52
C ASP A 162 -1.07 1.32 17.20
N MET A 163 -0.31 0.28 16.82
CA MET A 163 -0.44 -0.40 15.55
C MET A 163 -0.76 -1.88 15.69
N GLY A 164 -1.47 -2.42 14.69
CA GLY A 164 -1.75 -3.85 14.58
C GLY A 164 -1.01 -4.47 13.40
N VAL A 165 -0.63 -5.75 13.56
CA VAL A 165 0.03 -6.52 12.51
C VAL A 165 -0.63 -7.89 12.39
N ILE A 166 -0.94 -8.31 11.15
CA ILE A 166 -1.41 -9.66 10.85
C ILE A 166 -0.39 -10.33 9.92
N ILE A 167 0.11 -11.50 10.33
CA ILE A 167 1.03 -12.29 9.49
C ILE A 167 0.23 -13.07 8.46
N ARG A 168 0.62 -12.92 7.20
CA ARG A 168 0.00 -13.59 6.06
C ARG A 168 0.52 -15.01 5.89
N THR A 169 -0.18 -15.82 5.07
CA THR A 169 0.25 -17.18 4.73
C THR A 169 1.64 -17.24 4.13
N ALA A 170 2.05 -16.21 3.37
CA ALA A 170 3.39 -16.11 2.81
C ALA A 170 4.50 -16.03 3.88
N GLY A 171 4.14 -15.69 5.12
CA GLY A 171 5.07 -15.64 6.24
C GLY A 171 5.43 -16.98 6.86
N VAL A 172 4.76 -18.06 6.47
CA VAL A 172 5.06 -19.41 6.99
C VAL A 172 6.51 -19.77 6.66
N GLY A 173 7.24 -20.24 7.67
CA GLY A 173 8.63 -20.64 7.53
C GLY A 173 9.64 -19.49 7.59
N ARG A 174 9.17 -18.25 7.78
CA ARG A 174 10.05 -17.08 7.90
C ARG A 174 10.43 -16.85 9.37
N ASP A 175 11.69 -16.49 9.59
CA ASP A 175 12.17 -16.18 10.93
C ASP A 175 11.82 -14.75 11.37
N ALA A 176 12.08 -14.44 12.64
CA ALA A 176 11.79 -13.13 13.20
C ALA A 176 12.56 -12.00 12.51
N GLU A 177 13.77 -12.25 12.04
CA GLU A 177 14.58 -11.26 11.33
C GLU A 177 13.97 -10.87 9.99
N GLU A 178 13.53 -11.86 9.19
CA GLU A 178 12.86 -11.62 7.92
C GLU A 178 11.53 -10.89 8.12
N LEU A 179 10.76 -11.26 9.14
CA LEU A 179 9.51 -10.60 9.46
C LEU A 179 9.74 -9.17 9.96
N GLN A 180 10.79 -8.93 10.75
CA GLN A 180 11.14 -7.57 11.19
C GLN A 180 11.54 -6.68 10.03
N TRP A 181 12.26 -7.22 9.05
CA TRP A 181 12.60 -6.48 7.83
C TRP A 181 11.35 -6.01 7.07
N ASP A 182 10.36 -6.89 6.94
CA ASP A 182 9.08 -6.55 6.30
C ASP A 182 8.31 -5.50 7.09
N LEU A 183 8.28 -5.64 8.41
CA LEU A 183 7.68 -4.64 9.31
C LEU A 183 8.36 -3.27 9.19
N ASP A 184 9.68 -3.23 9.18
CA ASP A 184 10.45 -1.99 9.04
C ASP A 184 10.14 -1.27 7.72
N TYR A 185 10.00 -2.05 6.63
CA TYR A 185 9.56 -1.53 5.35
C TYR A 185 8.17 -0.87 5.46
N LEU A 186 7.21 -1.56 6.08
CA LEU A 186 5.84 -1.05 6.23
C LEU A 186 5.78 0.18 7.15
N LEU A 187 6.60 0.22 8.19
CA LEU A 187 6.70 1.39 9.07
C LEU A 187 7.24 2.60 8.31
N GLN A 188 8.19 2.40 7.39
CA GLN A 188 8.69 3.47 6.53
C GLN A 188 7.62 3.96 5.54
N VAL A 189 6.86 3.06 4.95
CA VAL A 189 5.74 3.43 4.07
C VAL A 189 4.74 4.28 4.85
N TRP A 190 4.35 3.84 6.04
CA TRP A 190 3.40 4.59 6.87
C TRP A 190 3.94 5.97 7.25
N LYS A 191 5.20 6.07 7.63
CA LYS A 191 5.84 7.34 7.94
C LYS A 191 5.77 8.30 6.75
N SER A 192 6.08 7.81 5.56
CA SER A 192 5.99 8.57 4.31
C SER A 192 4.57 9.06 4.04
N ILE A 193 3.58 8.20 4.24
CA ILE A 193 2.16 8.52 4.07
C ILE A 193 1.73 9.61 5.06
N ALA A 194 2.07 9.46 6.33
CA ALA A 194 1.71 10.41 7.38
C ALA A 194 2.32 11.80 7.13
N GLU A 195 3.57 11.84 6.72
CA GLU A 195 4.25 13.10 6.37
C GLU A 195 3.61 13.74 5.13
N SER A 196 3.35 12.98 4.08
CA SER A 196 2.73 13.47 2.84
C SER A 196 1.32 14.01 3.08
N ALA A 197 0.57 13.43 4.00
CA ALA A 197 -0.79 13.86 4.32
C ALA A 197 -0.84 15.29 4.88
N LEU A 198 0.27 15.79 5.41
CA LEU A 198 0.37 17.13 5.99
C LEU A 198 0.85 18.20 4.98
N THR A 199 1.21 17.81 3.76
CA THR A 199 1.89 18.71 2.82
C THR A 199 0.97 19.67 2.10
N LYS A 200 -0.30 19.31 1.91
CA LYS A 200 -1.26 20.15 1.19
C LYS A 200 -2.71 19.79 1.54
N PRO A 201 -3.69 20.66 1.22
CA PRO A 201 -5.10 20.36 1.48
C PRO A 201 -5.65 19.29 0.56
N ALA A 202 -6.73 18.63 1.02
CA ALA A 202 -7.49 17.66 0.24
C ALA A 202 -8.20 18.36 -0.94
N PRO A 203 -8.52 17.63 -2.03
CA PRO A 203 -8.22 16.21 -2.25
C PRO A 203 -6.88 15.98 -2.95
N PHE A 204 -6.17 14.93 -2.59
CA PHE A 204 -5.00 14.48 -3.38
C PHE A 204 -4.64 13.02 -3.08
N LEU A 205 -3.96 12.39 -4.05
CA LEU A 205 -3.42 11.04 -3.90
C LEU A 205 -2.15 11.09 -3.04
N ILE A 206 -2.15 10.33 -1.94
CA ILE A 206 -0.98 10.21 -1.04
C ILE A 206 -0.09 9.04 -1.44
N TYR A 207 -0.68 7.85 -1.65
CA TYR A 207 0.06 6.62 -1.90
C TYR A 207 -0.70 5.71 -2.85
N GLN A 208 -0.01 5.25 -3.89
CA GLN A 208 -0.60 4.44 -4.94
C GLN A 208 -0.08 3.00 -4.84
N GLU A 209 -0.71 2.19 -3.99
CA GLU A 209 -0.33 0.81 -3.76
C GLU A 209 -0.61 -0.10 -4.97
N SER A 210 -1.62 0.25 -5.77
CA SER A 210 -2.03 -0.55 -6.92
C SER A 210 -1.07 -0.49 -8.11
N ARG A 211 -0.09 0.44 -8.13
CA ARG A 211 0.88 0.52 -9.23
C ARG A 211 1.76 -0.72 -9.29
N LEU A 212 1.95 -1.26 -10.51
CA LEU A 212 2.78 -2.46 -10.71
C LEU A 212 4.20 -2.27 -10.19
N ILE A 213 4.81 -1.11 -10.44
CA ILE A 213 6.18 -0.86 -9.99
C ILE A 213 6.32 -0.93 -8.46
N VAL A 214 5.36 -0.39 -7.74
CA VAL A 214 5.32 -0.45 -6.26
C VAL A 214 5.17 -1.89 -5.80
N ARG A 215 4.22 -2.62 -6.37
CA ARG A 215 4.00 -4.04 -6.04
C ARG A 215 5.21 -4.90 -6.37
N ALA A 216 5.84 -4.65 -7.51
CA ALA A 216 7.03 -5.40 -7.93
C ALA A 216 8.21 -5.17 -6.98
N LEU A 217 8.48 -3.91 -6.62
CA LEU A 217 9.55 -3.58 -5.67
C LEU A 217 9.27 -4.17 -4.29
N ARG A 218 8.01 -4.18 -3.86
CA ARG A 218 7.62 -4.79 -2.59
C ARG A 218 7.78 -6.31 -2.61
N ASP A 219 7.25 -6.99 -3.65
CA ASP A 219 7.09 -8.44 -3.66
C ASP A 219 8.32 -9.18 -4.18
N TYR A 220 9.06 -8.58 -5.12
CA TYR A 220 10.15 -9.27 -5.83
C TYR A 220 11.55 -8.78 -5.47
N LEU A 221 11.68 -7.57 -4.90
CA LEU A 221 13.00 -7.08 -4.51
C LEU A 221 13.47 -7.78 -3.25
N ARG A 222 14.43 -8.69 -3.42
CA ARG A 222 15.03 -9.48 -2.35
C ARG A 222 16.53 -9.22 -2.30
N ALA A 223 17.16 -9.72 -1.23
CA ALA A 223 18.61 -9.61 -1.07
C ALA A 223 19.39 -10.21 -2.24
N ASP A 224 18.86 -11.27 -2.86
CA ASP A 224 19.46 -11.95 -3.99
C ASP A 224 19.28 -11.25 -5.34
N VAL A 225 18.44 -10.21 -5.41
CA VAL A 225 18.36 -9.35 -6.59
C VAL A 225 19.52 -8.37 -6.54
N GLY A 226 20.44 -8.49 -7.50
CA GLY A 226 21.66 -7.69 -7.55
C GLY A 226 21.48 -6.33 -8.18
N GLU A 227 20.58 -6.21 -9.16
CA GLU A 227 20.30 -4.94 -9.82
C GLU A 227 18.88 -4.87 -10.37
N ILE A 228 18.39 -3.63 -10.49
CA ILE A 228 17.10 -3.28 -11.05
C ILE A 228 17.35 -2.39 -12.25
N LEU A 229 16.94 -2.86 -13.44
CA LEU A 229 17.16 -2.14 -14.71
C LEU A 229 15.83 -1.59 -15.20
N VAL A 230 15.79 -0.27 -15.41
CA VAL A 230 14.59 0.45 -15.90
C VAL A 230 14.93 1.15 -17.20
N ASP A 231 14.14 0.94 -18.24
CA ASP A 231 14.47 1.39 -19.60
C ASP A 231 13.91 2.75 -20.00
N THR A 232 13.10 3.40 -19.15
CA THR A 232 12.63 4.76 -19.39
C THR A 232 13.02 5.69 -18.24
N GLN A 233 13.27 6.97 -18.55
CA GLN A 233 13.60 7.98 -17.55
C GLN A 233 12.44 8.20 -16.60
N GLU A 234 11.21 8.28 -17.11
CA GLU A 234 10.00 8.50 -16.31
C GLU A 234 9.84 7.42 -15.24
N MET A 235 9.96 6.15 -15.63
CA MET A 235 9.79 5.04 -14.69
C MET A 235 10.99 4.89 -13.76
N TYR A 236 12.19 5.21 -14.23
CA TYR A 236 13.38 5.30 -13.39
C TYR A 236 13.18 6.31 -12.26
N ASP A 237 12.68 7.50 -12.59
CA ASP A 237 12.42 8.56 -11.61
C ASP A 237 11.36 8.12 -10.60
N THR A 238 10.31 7.45 -11.07
CA THR A 238 9.25 6.91 -10.21
C THR A 238 9.81 5.87 -9.22
N ALA A 239 10.63 4.94 -9.72
CA ALA A 239 11.27 3.93 -8.89
C ALA A 239 12.24 4.57 -7.89
N GLN A 240 13.04 5.54 -8.33
CA GLN A 240 13.98 6.25 -7.48
C GLN A 240 13.28 6.97 -6.33
N ASP A 241 12.23 7.71 -6.62
CA ASP A 241 11.45 8.43 -5.60
C ASP A 241 10.87 7.47 -4.56
N PHE A 242 10.26 6.38 -5.03
CA PHE A 242 9.70 5.37 -4.14
C PHE A 242 10.77 4.73 -3.26
N MET A 243 11.86 4.25 -3.87
CA MET A 243 12.94 3.58 -3.13
C MET A 243 13.65 4.51 -2.16
N GLN A 244 13.84 5.77 -2.53
CA GLN A 244 14.46 6.76 -1.64
C GLN A 244 13.62 7.01 -0.40
N GLN A 245 12.30 7.04 -0.53
CA GLN A 245 11.39 7.27 0.58
C GLN A 245 11.24 6.04 1.49
N VAL A 246 11.19 4.85 0.89
CA VAL A 246 10.73 3.64 1.58
C VAL A 246 11.85 2.65 1.85
N MET A 247 12.81 2.52 0.92
CA MET A 247 13.91 1.54 1.02
C MET A 247 15.25 2.12 0.53
N PRO A 248 15.72 3.21 1.13
CA PRO A 248 16.89 3.93 0.64
C PRO A 248 18.15 3.07 0.57
N GLN A 249 18.27 2.06 1.42
CA GLN A 249 19.41 1.14 1.44
C GLN A 249 19.53 0.29 0.16
N THR A 250 18.46 0.16 -0.62
CA THR A 250 18.45 -0.61 -1.89
C THR A 250 18.65 0.26 -3.12
N LEU A 251 18.69 1.59 -2.96
CA LEU A 251 18.76 2.55 -4.07
C LEU A 251 19.98 2.31 -4.97
N ARG A 252 21.09 1.83 -4.42
CA ARG A 252 22.31 1.48 -5.16
C ARG A 252 22.11 0.43 -6.25
N LYS A 253 21.04 -0.38 -6.14
CA LYS A 253 20.71 -1.45 -7.10
C LYS A 253 19.99 -0.92 -8.33
N LEU A 254 19.42 0.29 -8.25
CA LEU A 254 18.61 0.88 -9.32
C LEU A 254 19.52 1.50 -10.38
N LYS A 255 19.29 1.11 -11.66
CA LYS A 255 20.03 1.62 -12.81
C LYS A 255 19.09 1.95 -13.96
N HIS A 256 19.37 3.05 -14.65
CA HIS A 256 18.68 3.39 -15.89
C HIS A 256 19.36 2.67 -17.06
N TYR A 257 18.62 1.77 -17.71
CA TYR A 257 19.10 1.03 -18.88
C TYR A 257 18.99 1.92 -20.13
N LYS A 258 20.12 2.18 -20.78
CA LYS A 258 20.23 3.10 -21.94
C LYS A 258 20.83 2.45 -23.20
N ASP A 259 20.97 1.13 -23.23
CA ASP A 259 21.53 0.42 -24.37
C ASP A 259 20.56 0.46 -25.57
N ASP A 260 21.08 0.36 -26.78
CA ASP A 260 20.31 0.33 -28.03
C ASP A 260 19.51 -0.97 -28.18
N ILE A 261 19.98 -2.06 -27.58
CA ILE A 261 19.26 -3.34 -27.58
C ILE A 261 18.08 -3.25 -26.59
N PRO A 262 16.83 -3.55 -27.03
CA PRO A 262 15.69 -3.55 -26.12
C PRO A 262 15.96 -4.40 -24.87
N LEU A 263 15.52 -3.91 -23.71
CA LEU A 263 15.87 -4.48 -22.40
C LEU A 263 15.60 -5.99 -22.32
N PHE A 264 14.43 -6.46 -22.71
CA PHE A 264 14.10 -7.87 -22.63
C PHE A 264 14.88 -8.72 -23.64
N ASN A 265 15.28 -8.15 -24.76
CA ASN A 265 16.09 -8.87 -25.75
C ASN A 265 17.52 -9.10 -25.26
N ARG A 266 18.02 -8.20 -24.42
CA ARG A 266 19.36 -8.30 -23.85
C ARG A 266 19.53 -9.50 -22.94
N PHE A 267 18.45 -9.94 -22.30
CA PHE A 267 18.46 -10.99 -21.28
C PHE A 267 17.66 -12.24 -21.71
N GLN A 268 17.38 -12.41 -22.98
CA GLN A 268 16.78 -13.62 -23.55
C GLN A 268 17.79 -14.73 -23.80
#